data_f944261350e28ee8babd7d48625a8a77
#
_entry.id   f944261350e28ee8babd7d48625a8a77
#
_cell.length_a   1.000
_cell.length_b   1.000
_cell.length_c   1.000
_cell.angle_alpha   90.00
_cell.angle_beta   90.00
_cell.angle_gamma   90.00
#
_symmetry.space_group_name_H-M   'P 1'
#
loop_
_entity.id
_entity.type
_entity.pdbx_description
1 polymer ?
#
loop_
_entity_poly.entity_id
_entity_poly.type
_entity_poly.pdbx_seq_one_letter_code
_entity_poly.pdbx_strand_id
1 'polypeptide(L)'
;MSAQRTIIVLAASAVLVLSGAVAAFAHTHLVRATPAAGGTVQTAPSEVTLRFSEKLEPKFSSVVVRDAACKQVDKGDSTVDKADRKVIRVLLPPLEPGVYKVEWKAMSTDTHKIDGNFTFKIGE
;
A
#
# COMPACT_ATOMS: atom_id res chain seq x y z
N MET A 1 19.84 -74.67 -12.53
CA MET A 1 18.82 -73.69 -12.94
C MET A 1 18.87 -72.52 -11.95
N SER A 2 19.45 -71.49 -12.34
CA SER A 2 19.54 -70.27 -11.50
C SER A 2 18.28 -69.43 -11.75
N ALA A 3 17.49 -69.31 -10.73
CA ALA A 3 16.42 -68.37 -10.73
C ALA A 3 17.00 -66.96 -10.55
N GLN A 4 17.01 -66.20 -11.59
CA GLN A 4 17.34 -64.79 -11.47
C GLN A 4 16.21 -64.08 -10.75
N ARG A 5 16.47 -63.74 -9.51
CA ARG A 5 15.58 -62.84 -8.78
C ARG A 5 15.89 -61.40 -9.21
N THR A 6 15.07 -60.88 -10.05
CA THR A 6 15.13 -59.49 -10.35
C THR A 6 14.68 -58.70 -9.13
N ILE A 7 15.62 -58.13 -8.42
CA ILE A 7 15.29 -57.23 -7.34
C ILE A 7 14.92 -55.90 -8.01
N ILE A 8 13.63 -55.63 -8.07
CA ILE A 8 13.14 -54.33 -8.44
C ILE A 8 13.35 -53.43 -7.21
N VAL A 9 14.43 -52.69 -7.24
CA VAL A 9 14.61 -51.63 -6.28
C VAL A 9 13.67 -50.51 -6.70
N LEU A 10 12.52 -50.44 -6.07
CA LEU A 10 11.68 -49.28 -6.11
C LEU A 10 12.43 -48.18 -5.36
N ALA A 11 13.17 -47.40 -6.09
CA ALA A 11 13.63 -46.13 -5.56
C ALA A 11 12.38 -45.27 -5.34
N ALA A 12 11.89 -45.27 -4.12
CA ALA A 12 10.93 -44.26 -3.73
C ALA A 12 11.65 -42.93 -3.78
N SER A 13 11.51 -42.25 -4.91
CA SER A 13 11.87 -40.85 -5.01
C SER A 13 10.97 -40.13 -4.03
N ALA A 14 11.44 -39.92 -2.82
CA ALA A 14 10.82 -38.95 -1.95
C ALA A 14 10.97 -37.63 -2.66
N VAL A 15 9.96 -37.24 -3.40
CA VAL A 15 9.83 -35.85 -3.85
C VAL A 15 9.62 -35.06 -2.57
N LEU A 16 10.72 -34.58 -2.04
CA LEU A 16 10.67 -33.55 -1.04
C LEU A 16 10.07 -32.35 -1.76
N VAL A 17 8.76 -32.25 -1.76
CA VAL A 17 8.10 -30.99 -2.07
C VAL A 17 8.51 -30.09 -0.92
N LEU A 18 9.63 -29.39 -1.12
CA LEU A 18 9.87 -28.19 -0.37
C LEU A 18 8.72 -27.26 -0.76
N SER A 19 7.59 -27.40 -0.08
CA SER A 19 6.70 -26.29 0.06
C SER A 19 7.50 -25.29 0.88
N GLY A 20 8.41 -24.59 0.19
CA GLY A 20 8.95 -23.39 0.74
C GLY A 20 7.74 -22.58 1.11
N ALA A 21 7.45 -22.49 2.41
CA ALA A 21 6.67 -21.38 2.85
C ALA A 21 7.42 -20.19 2.29
N VAL A 22 7.01 -19.74 1.10
CA VAL A 22 7.29 -18.39 0.66
C VAL A 22 6.70 -17.61 1.80
N ALA A 23 7.56 -17.18 2.73
CA ALA A 23 7.16 -16.15 3.65
C ALA A 23 6.58 -15.11 2.73
N ALA A 24 5.26 -15.08 2.62
CA ALA A 24 4.59 -13.99 1.99
C ALA A 24 4.99 -12.80 2.83
N PHE A 25 6.10 -12.16 2.47
CA PHE A 25 6.33 -10.82 2.89
C PHE A 25 5.12 -10.08 2.39
N ALA A 26 4.15 -9.89 3.29
CA ALA A 26 3.06 -8.99 3.03
C ALA A 26 3.71 -7.63 2.83
N HIS A 27 4.07 -7.34 1.57
CA HIS A 27 4.57 -6.02 1.22
C HIS A 27 3.50 -5.04 1.62
N THR A 28 3.87 -4.09 2.47
CA THR A 28 3.01 -2.98 2.81
C THR A 28 2.56 -2.33 1.51
N HIS A 29 1.28 -2.20 1.32
CA HIS A 29 0.71 -1.58 0.14
C HIS A 29 -0.52 -0.75 0.50
N LEU A 30 -0.82 0.20 -0.37
CA LEU A 30 -2.03 0.99 -0.26
C LEU A 30 -3.24 0.10 -0.59
N VAL A 31 -4.16 -0.02 0.38
CA VAL A 31 -5.37 -0.83 0.25
C VAL A 31 -6.55 0.02 -0.24
N ARG A 32 -6.65 1.24 0.25
CA ARG A 32 -7.77 2.14 -0.05
C ARG A 32 -7.34 3.60 0.06
N ALA A 33 -7.86 4.41 -0.84
CA ALA A 33 -7.69 5.85 -0.82
C ALA A 33 -9.06 6.54 -0.92
N THR A 34 -9.22 7.63 -0.21
CA THR A 34 -10.39 8.51 -0.31
C THR A 34 -9.88 9.95 -0.38
N PRO A 35 -10.09 10.67 -1.49
CA PRO A 35 -10.69 10.23 -2.76
C PRO A 35 -9.94 9.07 -3.42
N ALA A 36 -10.67 8.25 -4.21
CA ALA A 36 -10.10 7.09 -4.86
C ALA A 36 -9.03 7.47 -5.90
N ALA A 37 -7.99 6.66 -6.03
CA ALA A 37 -6.97 6.82 -7.06
C ALA A 37 -7.61 6.83 -8.46
N GLY A 38 -7.32 7.85 -9.26
CA GLY A 38 -7.90 8.02 -10.59
C GLY A 38 -9.37 8.43 -10.59
N GLY A 39 -9.96 8.67 -9.41
CA GLY A 39 -11.37 9.02 -9.29
C GLY A 39 -11.66 10.49 -9.52
N THR A 40 -12.93 10.78 -9.73
CA THR A 40 -13.47 12.14 -9.81
C THR A 40 -14.51 12.33 -8.72
N VAL A 41 -14.39 13.42 -7.97
CA VAL A 41 -15.40 13.82 -6.98
C VAL A 41 -16.04 15.13 -7.43
N GLN A 42 -17.35 15.27 -7.18
CA GLN A 42 -18.09 16.47 -7.55
C GLN A 42 -18.07 17.54 -6.44
N THR A 43 -17.84 17.09 -5.22
CA THR A 43 -17.70 17.99 -4.07
C THR A 43 -16.26 17.93 -3.59
N ALA A 44 -15.64 19.09 -3.38
CA ALA A 44 -14.27 19.17 -2.87
C ALA A 44 -14.15 18.44 -1.53
N PRO A 45 -13.24 17.48 -1.40
CA PRO A 45 -13.06 16.74 -0.14
C PRO A 45 -12.41 17.63 0.92
N SER A 46 -12.71 17.39 2.18
CA SER A 46 -12.10 18.09 3.32
C SER A 46 -10.83 17.42 3.82
N GLU A 47 -10.57 16.20 3.38
CA GLU A 47 -9.39 15.43 3.76
C GLU A 47 -9.05 14.38 2.72
N VAL A 48 -7.80 13.96 2.72
CA VAL A 48 -7.35 12.73 2.06
C VAL A 48 -7.09 11.70 3.14
N THR A 49 -7.61 10.50 2.95
CA THR A 49 -7.42 9.35 3.84
C THR A 49 -6.84 8.19 3.05
N LEU A 50 -5.74 7.62 3.53
CA LEU A 50 -5.07 6.47 2.93
C LEU A 50 -5.05 5.32 3.92
N ARG A 51 -5.50 4.15 3.51
CA ARG A 51 -5.40 2.93 4.29
C ARG A 51 -4.37 2.00 3.69
N PHE A 52 -3.49 1.49 4.54
CA PHE A 52 -2.43 0.54 4.17
C PHE A 52 -2.70 -0.84 4.75
N SER A 53 -2.02 -1.85 4.21
CA SER A 53 -2.17 -3.24 4.64
C SER A 53 -1.54 -3.53 6.01
N GLU A 54 -0.58 -2.70 6.43
CA GLU A 54 0.19 -2.87 7.65
C GLU A 54 0.13 -1.62 8.54
N LYS A 55 0.37 -1.81 9.83
CA LYS A 55 0.54 -0.69 10.75
C LYS A 55 1.76 0.13 10.40
N LEU A 56 1.66 1.44 10.52
CA LEU A 56 2.65 2.42 10.08
C LEU A 56 3.36 3.06 11.27
N GLU A 57 4.63 3.40 11.04
CA GLU A 57 5.41 4.23 11.95
C GLU A 57 5.05 5.71 11.75
N PRO A 58 4.46 6.38 12.75
CA PRO A 58 3.99 7.76 12.59
C PRO A 58 5.08 8.75 12.20
N LYS A 59 6.29 8.56 12.72
CA LYS A 59 7.42 9.48 12.44
C LYS A 59 7.95 9.40 11.02
N PHE A 60 7.67 8.31 10.30
CA PHE A 60 8.24 8.03 8.98
C PHE A 60 7.16 7.84 7.91
N SER A 61 5.94 8.24 8.21
CA SER A 61 4.81 8.07 7.31
C SER A 61 4.08 9.40 7.15
N SER A 62 3.88 9.81 5.90
CA SER A 62 3.26 11.10 5.59
C SER A 62 2.57 11.08 4.23
N VAL A 63 1.68 12.02 4.03
CA VAL A 63 1.00 12.27 2.77
C VAL A 63 1.02 13.76 2.46
N VAL A 64 1.22 14.09 1.18
CA VAL A 64 1.22 15.44 0.65
C VAL A 64 0.28 15.50 -0.55
N VAL A 65 -0.47 16.57 -0.68
CA VAL A 65 -1.36 16.81 -1.81
C VAL A 65 -0.86 18.05 -2.56
N ARG A 66 -0.71 17.91 -3.88
CA ARG A 66 -0.26 18.98 -4.77
C ARG A 66 -1.29 19.27 -5.84
N ASP A 67 -1.37 20.53 -6.24
CA ASP A 67 -2.17 20.95 -7.39
C ASP A 67 -1.45 20.67 -8.73
N ALA A 68 -2.09 21.01 -9.84
CA ALA A 68 -1.53 20.81 -11.18
C ALA A 68 -0.24 21.62 -11.43
N ALA A 69 0.01 22.68 -10.66
CA ALA A 69 1.24 23.46 -10.70
C ALA A 69 2.32 22.91 -9.74
N CYS A 70 2.13 21.71 -9.19
CA CYS A 70 3.02 21.05 -8.23
C CYS A 70 3.13 21.77 -6.87
N LYS A 71 2.23 22.69 -6.59
CA LYS A 71 2.19 23.40 -5.30
C LYS A 71 1.50 22.52 -4.26
N GLN A 72 2.10 22.40 -3.07
CA GLN A 72 1.46 21.73 -1.95
C GLN A 72 0.23 22.54 -1.49
N VAL A 73 -0.91 21.88 -1.41
CA VAL A 73 -2.20 22.52 -1.10
C VAL A 73 -2.87 21.98 0.16
N ASP A 74 -2.35 20.91 0.76
CA ASP A 74 -2.86 20.39 2.04
C ASP A 74 -2.51 21.32 3.20
N LYS A 75 -3.11 21.07 4.37
CA LYS A 75 -2.87 21.89 5.56
C LYS A 75 -1.55 21.60 6.29
N GLY A 76 -0.74 20.68 5.78
CA GLY A 76 0.54 20.31 6.39
C GLY A 76 0.43 19.54 7.70
N ASP A 77 -0.71 18.94 7.99
CA ASP A 77 -1.02 18.23 9.23
C ASP A 77 -1.12 16.71 9.06
N SER A 78 -0.45 16.17 8.05
CA SER A 78 -0.41 14.73 7.78
C SER A 78 -0.10 13.95 9.06
N THR A 79 -0.94 12.97 9.37
CA THR A 79 -0.80 12.18 10.60
C THR A 79 -1.30 10.75 10.42
N VAL A 80 -0.61 9.82 11.08
CA VAL A 80 -1.11 8.46 11.24
C VAL A 80 -2.16 8.46 12.35
N ASP A 81 -3.30 7.83 12.09
CA ASP A 81 -4.39 7.75 13.05
C ASP A 81 -3.94 6.97 14.30
N LYS A 82 -4.16 7.55 15.48
CA LYS A 82 -3.77 6.92 16.74
C LYS A 82 -4.62 5.69 17.08
N ALA A 83 -5.87 5.67 16.65
CA ALA A 83 -6.79 4.55 16.88
C ALA A 83 -6.63 3.44 15.85
N ASP A 84 -6.23 3.77 14.61
CA ASP A 84 -5.99 2.82 13.53
C ASP A 84 -4.71 3.17 12.78
N ARG A 85 -3.61 2.61 13.19
CA ARG A 85 -2.28 2.90 12.64
C ARG A 85 -2.05 2.46 11.19
N LYS A 86 -3.03 1.85 10.56
CA LYS A 86 -3.01 1.55 9.13
C LYS A 86 -3.47 2.74 8.28
N VAL A 87 -3.92 3.81 8.91
CA VAL A 87 -4.52 4.96 8.24
C VAL A 87 -3.65 6.20 8.42
N ILE A 88 -3.41 6.90 7.31
CA ILE A 88 -2.85 8.26 7.29
C ILE A 88 -3.93 9.20 6.77
N ARG A 89 -4.01 10.37 7.34
CA ARG A 89 -4.88 11.43 6.83
C ARG A 89 -4.18 12.77 6.81
N VAL A 90 -4.62 13.63 5.91
CA VAL A 90 -4.25 15.04 5.85
C VAL A 90 -5.48 15.87 5.53
N LEU A 91 -5.63 16.99 6.22
CA LEU A 91 -6.73 17.91 5.98
C LEU A 91 -6.46 18.78 4.77
N LEU A 92 -7.53 19.12 4.06
CA LEU A 92 -7.52 19.98 2.89
C LEU A 92 -8.28 21.27 3.18
N PRO A 93 -7.75 22.43 2.80
CA PRO A 93 -8.54 23.64 2.73
C PRO A 93 -9.56 23.55 1.58
N PRO A 94 -10.48 24.50 1.43
CA PRO A 94 -11.31 24.56 0.24
C PRO A 94 -10.46 24.55 -1.02
N LEU A 95 -10.71 23.60 -1.93
CA LEU A 95 -9.97 23.45 -3.19
C LEU A 95 -10.88 23.69 -4.38
N GLU A 96 -10.33 24.33 -5.40
CA GLU A 96 -10.98 24.57 -6.68
C GLU A 96 -11.07 23.28 -7.51
N PRO A 97 -12.01 23.20 -8.47
CA PRO A 97 -12.02 22.13 -9.46
C PRO A 97 -10.68 22.02 -10.18
N GLY A 98 -10.24 20.79 -10.42
CA GLY A 98 -8.96 20.53 -11.06
C GLY A 98 -8.42 19.16 -10.71
N VAL A 99 -7.20 18.88 -11.18
CA VAL A 99 -6.48 17.64 -10.93
C VAL A 99 -5.49 17.84 -9.78
N TYR A 100 -5.50 16.92 -8.84
CA TYR A 100 -4.62 16.93 -7.67
C TYR A 100 -3.83 15.64 -7.59
N LYS A 101 -2.57 15.75 -7.18
CA LYS A 101 -1.68 14.62 -6.97
C LYS A 101 -1.49 14.37 -5.49
N VAL A 102 -1.74 13.14 -5.08
CA VAL A 102 -1.47 12.65 -3.73
C VAL A 102 -0.15 11.89 -3.76
N GLU A 103 0.82 12.34 -2.96
CA GLU A 103 2.11 11.66 -2.80
C GLU A 103 2.23 11.17 -1.36
N TRP A 104 2.65 9.93 -1.18
CA TRP A 104 2.79 9.37 0.15
C TRP A 104 4.11 8.64 0.31
N LYS A 105 4.60 8.66 1.55
CA LYS A 105 5.71 7.85 2.03
C LYS A 105 5.22 7.14 3.28
N ALA A 106 5.47 5.86 3.37
CA ALA A 106 5.06 5.07 4.51
C ALA A 106 6.17 4.12 4.93
N MET A 107 6.30 3.93 6.23
CA MET A 107 7.14 2.90 6.81
C MET A 107 6.27 2.02 7.69
N SER A 108 6.27 0.72 7.42
CA SER A 108 5.62 -0.23 8.31
C SER A 108 6.40 -0.43 9.61
N THR A 109 5.74 -0.95 10.63
CA THR A 109 6.37 -1.20 11.94
C THR A 109 7.50 -2.23 11.87
N ASP A 110 7.58 -3.03 10.81
CA ASP A 110 8.69 -3.93 10.53
C ASP A 110 9.81 -3.29 9.69
N THR A 111 9.83 -1.95 9.56
CA THR A 111 10.85 -1.12 8.92
C THR A 111 10.93 -1.15 7.40
N HIS A 112 9.92 -1.67 6.70
CA HIS A 112 9.82 -1.56 5.25
C HIS A 112 9.32 -0.19 4.82
N LYS A 113 10.11 0.49 4.00
CA LYS A 113 9.75 1.80 3.41
C LYS A 113 9.11 1.60 2.06
N ILE A 114 7.98 2.26 1.84
CA ILE A 114 7.30 2.33 0.56
C ILE A 114 6.91 3.77 0.26
N ASP A 115 6.77 4.08 -1.01
CA ASP A 115 6.24 5.36 -1.48
C ASP A 115 5.36 5.15 -2.70
N GLY A 116 4.56 6.13 -3.00
CA GLY A 116 3.70 6.09 -4.18
C GLY A 116 2.97 7.40 -4.38
N ASN A 117 2.20 7.43 -5.45
CA ASN A 117 1.37 8.58 -5.78
C ASN A 117 0.18 8.15 -6.64
N PHE A 118 -0.82 8.98 -6.64
CA PHE A 118 -1.96 8.89 -7.54
C PHE A 118 -2.57 10.27 -7.73
N THR A 119 -3.44 10.40 -8.70
CA THR A 119 -4.21 11.61 -8.93
C THR A 119 -5.68 11.38 -8.68
N PHE A 120 -6.38 12.44 -8.29
CA PHE A 120 -7.83 12.52 -8.31
C PHE A 120 -8.25 13.86 -8.91
N LYS A 121 -9.49 13.94 -9.34
CA LYS A 121 -10.05 15.14 -9.93
C LYS A 121 -11.22 15.65 -9.11
N ILE A 122 -11.26 16.96 -8.90
CA ILE A 122 -12.46 17.66 -8.43
C ILE A 122 -13.15 18.19 -9.68
N GLY A 123 -14.35 17.73 -9.94
CA GLY A 123 -15.17 18.17 -11.06
C GLY A 123 -15.84 19.51 -10.81
N GLU A 124 -16.38 20.07 -11.88
CA GLU A 124 -17.21 21.28 -11.81
C GLU A 124 -18.65 20.96 -11.47
#